data_2f540c6cd062b6253d422aa56312912d
#
_entry.id   2f540c6cd062b6253d422aa56312912d
#
_cell.length_a   1.000
_cell.length_b   1.000
_cell.length_c   1.000
_cell.angle_alpha   90.00
_cell.angle_beta   90.00
_cell.angle_gamma   90.00
#
_symmetry.space_group_name_H-M   'P 1'
#
loop_
_entity.id
_entity.type
_entity.pdbx_description
1 polymer ?
#
loop_
_entity_poly.entity_id
_entity_poly.type
_entity_poly.pdbx_seq_one_letter_code
_entity_poly.pdbx_strand_id
1 'polypeptide(L)'
;MKKKILPAAIIVGLIILILGIIGISSLIRKYTPTKETEDLNKYFNISSEDESALIVDNTVSDSKAKLIDGKIYVDYNFVHDSLNSRFYWDANENVLLYTTAADIVSAAADSSTYTVTKQANDFGYTIVKATSSSALIALDYVKQFSNITYKSYDKPSRIVITTSWGKIETASAAKSTQLRVKGGIKSPILKQVKKGESLTILEKGTKWDKAASKDGIVGYIKASTLSDIKTTELKNNDYTEEAFTHIKKDKDICLAWHQITNKSSNSKVANVISSTKGVNVMSPTWFYLNDNNGGLADLASKDYVNYCHSQGIEVWGLFSNLENKDVDAASVLTHTSTRTTLINQIMSAAFNYELDGVNIDFENITKEAYGDSYIEFIRELAIKCHNNGISLSVDVTVPASYNKFFNRADMANFADYVIIMGYDEHYNGSDAGSVASLPWVTTGLNDTLKEVPADQVILGMPLYTRIWELTPKDADNPVTDTADQSQYNITSSVYGMDAAAAQVSGNNATASPDEETGQNYAEWNANNKLYKVWLEDNTSLEKRLELVDKNKLAGAAFWKLGFENSSIWDIVIKYLD
;
A
#
# COMPACT_ATOMS: atom_id res chain seq x y z
N MET A 1 -28.92 -46.31 79.60
CA MET A 1 -28.43 -45.29 78.56
C MET A 1 -27.35 -45.79 77.58
N LYS A 2 -26.65 -46.92 77.79
CA LYS A 2 -25.58 -47.41 76.90
C LYS A 2 -26.05 -48.07 75.56
N LYS A 3 -27.31 -48.53 75.43
CA LYS A 3 -27.80 -49.24 74.24
C LYS A 3 -28.31 -48.33 73.07
N LYS A 4 -28.51 -47.03 73.28
CA LYS A 4 -28.92 -46.11 72.23
C LYS A 4 -27.75 -45.29 71.59
N ILE A 5 -26.57 -45.31 72.18
CA ILE A 5 -25.42 -44.55 71.67
C ILE A 5 -24.68 -45.31 70.52
N LEU A 6 -24.70 -46.66 70.56
CA LEU A 6 -24.01 -47.48 69.56
C LEU A 6 -24.58 -47.30 68.12
N PRO A 7 -25.93 -47.30 67.86
CA PRO A 7 -26.45 -47.06 66.54
C PRO A 7 -26.23 -45.60 66.05
N ALA A 8 -26.24 -44.60 66.92
CA ALA A 8 -25.93 -43.24 66.57
C ALA A 8 -24.47 -43.01 66.17
N ALA A 9 -23.55 -43.64 66.88
CA ALA A 9 -22.11 -43.61 66.53
C ALA A 9 -21.81 -44.30 65.20
N ILE A 10 -22.51 -45.39 64.87
CA ILE A 10 -22.38 -46.07 63.57
C ILE A 10 -22.94 -45.19 62.44
N ILE A 11 -24.08 -44.51 62.64
CA ILE A 11 -24.67 -43.61 61.68
C ILE A 11 -23.70 -42.41 61.44
N VAL A 12 -23.15 -41.81 62.46
CA VAL A 12 -22.16 -40.71 62.33
C VAL A 12 -20.91 -41.20 61.60
N GLY A 13 -20.40 -42.39 61.92
CA GLY A 13 -19.28 -43.01 61.26
C GLY A 13 -19.54 -43.25 59.73
N LEU A 14 -20.76 -43.72 59.39
CA LEU A 14 -21.18 -43.88 58.01
C LEU A 14 -21.29 -42.54 57.28
N ILE A 15 -21.81 -41.51 57.90
CA ILE A 15 -21.90 -40.15 57.31
C ILE A 15 -20.49 -39.61 57.03
N ILE A 16 -19.56 -39.74 57.98
CA ILE A 16 -18.15 -39.30 57.78
C ILE A 16 -17.49 -40.10 56.68
N LEU A 17 -17.72 -41.41 56.57
CA LEU A 17 -17.21 -42.24 55.48
C LEU A 17 -17.78 -41.83 54.15
N ILE A 18 -19.08 -41.57 54.05
CA ILE A 18 -19.75 -41.09 52.82
C ILE A 18 -19.21 -39.72 52.42
N LEU A 19 -19.06 -38.79 53.33
CA LEU A 19 -18.47 -37.47 53.07
C LEU A 19 -17.02 -37.59 52.67
N GLY A 20 -16.25 -38.52 53.27
CA GLY A 20 -14.88 -38.83 52.85
C GLY A 20 -14.81 -39.36 51.43
N ILE A 21 -15.70 -40.32 51.06
CA ILE A 21 -15.78 -40.88 49.70
C ILE A 21 -16.19 -39.78 48.70
N ILE A 22 -17.14 -38.93 49.01
CA ILE A 22 -17.57 -37.80 48.18
C ILE A 22 -16.40 -36.82 48.02
N GLY A 23 -15.69 -36.49 49.11
CA GLY A 23 -14.53 -35.61 49.07
C GLY A 23 -13.40 -36.17 48.22
N ILE A 24 -13.04 -37.44 48.40
CA ILE A 24 -12.02 -38.14 47.60
C ILE A 24 -12.46 -38.23 46.11
N SER A 25 -13.71 -38.60 45.86
CA SER A 25 -14.28 -38.65 44.53
C SER A 25 -14.25 -37.26 43.82
N SER A 26 -14.58 -36.21 44.55
CA SER A 26 -14.48 -34.82 44.07
C SER A 26 -13.05 -34.41 43.73
N LEU A 27 -12.07 -34.76 44.58
CA LEU A 27 -10.65 -34.52 44.34
C LEU A 27 -10.15 -35.31 43.13
N ILE A 28 -10.46 -36.60 43.03
CA ILE A 28 -10.12 -37.44 41.87
C ILE A 28 -10.69 -36.80 40.62
N ARG A 29 -11.97 -36.44 40.62
CA ARG A 29 -12.65 -35.80 39.48
C ARG A 29 -11.98 -34.46 39.11
N LYS A 30 -11.56 -33.67 40.10
CA LYS A 30 -10.90 -32.37 39.89
C LYS A 30 -9.53 -32.53 39.20
N TYR A 31 -8.73 -33.54 39.58
CA TYR A 31 -7.35 -33.71 39.10
C TYR A 31 -7.19 -34.77 38.01
N THR A 32 -8.21 -35.52 37.64
CA THR A 32 -8.15 -36.47 36.53
C THR A 32 -8.33 -35.69 35.19
N PRO A 33 -7.37 -35.78 34.24
CA PRO A 33 -7.51 -35.17 32.93
C PRO A 33 -8.72 -35.70 32.15
N THR A 34 -9.40 -34.84 31.38
CA THR A 34 -10.43 -35.32 30.46
C THR A 34 -9.80 -36.12 29.32
N LYS A 35 -10.57 -37.13 28.84
CA LYS A 35 -10.26 -37.90 27.62
C LYS A 35 -11.13 -37.45 26.44
N GLU A 36 -11.99 -36.46 26.67
CA GLU A 36 -12.83 -35.90 25.64
C GLU A 36 -11.96 -35.32 24.52
N THR A 37 -12.32 -35.62 23.29
CA THR A 37 -11.68 -35.09 22.08
C THR A 37 -12.56 -34.05 21.43
N GLU A 38 -11.94 -33.00 20.91
CA GLU A 38 -12.61 -32.01 20.07
C GLU A 38 -12.88 -32.59 18.68
N ASP A 39 -14.00 -32.22 18.10
CA ASP A 39 -14.28 -32.48 16.69
C ASP A 39 -13.43 -31.56 15.81
N LEU A 40 -12.51 -32.14 15.05
CA LEU A 40 -11.61 -31.36 14.20
C LEU A 40 -12.32 -30.73 12.98
N ASN A 41 -13.45 -31.27 12.50
CA ASN A 41 -14.24 -30.59 11.49
C ASN A 41 -14.79 -29.27 12.05
N LYS A 42 -15.32 -29.33 13.27
CA LYS A 42 -15.78 -28.14 13.98
C LYS A 42 -14.63 -27.17 14.30
N TYR A 43 -13.47 -27.70 14.74
CA TYR A 43 -12.29 -26.90 15.05
C TYR A 43 -11.78 -26.12 13.83
N PHE A 44 -11.77 -26.75 12.65
CA PHE A 44 -11.36 -26.14 11.39
C PHE A 44 -12.51 -25.50 10.59
N ASN A 45 -13.74 -25.53 11.12
CA ASN A 45 -14.94 -24.99 10.47
C ASN A 45 -15.13 -25.55 9.03
N ILE A 46 -15.03 -26.88 8.89
CA ILE A 46 -15.26 -27.60 7.62
C ILE A 46 -16.71 -28.04 7.59
N SER A 47 -17.42 -27.68 6.50
CA SER A 47 -18.86 -27.94 6.34
C SER A 47 -19.19 -28.99 5.27
N SER A 48 -18.26 -29.27 4.35
CA SER A 48 -18.45 -30.24 3.28
C SER A 48 -17.17 -31.05 2.98
N GLU A 49 -17.31 -32.17 2.27
CA GLU A 49 -16.19 -33.08 1.96
C GLU A 49 -15.24 -32.52 0.89
N ASP A 50 -15.70 -31.61 0.06
CA ASP A 50 -14.92 -30.95 -0.98
C ASP A 50 -14.14 -29.74 -0.47
N GLU A 51 -14.36 -29.34 0.79
CA GLU A 51 -13.62 -28.27 1.46
C GLU A 51 -12.39 -28.79 2.19
N SER A 52 -11.34 -27.98 2.15
CA SER A 52 -10.14 -28.16 2.96
C SER A 52 -9.86 -26.89 3.76
N ALA A 53 -9.57 -27.04 5.04
CA ALA A 53 -9.16 -25.91 5.85
C ALA A 53 -7.82 -25.35 5.38
N LEU A 54 -7.68 -24.03 5.39
CA LEU A 54 -6.42 -23.33 5.14
C LEU A 54 -5.81 -22.88 6.47
N ILE A 55 -4.56 -23.24 6.70
CA ILE A 55 -3.78 -22.83 7.86
C ILE A 55 -2.55 -22.11 7.33
N VAL A 56 -2.46 -20.80 7.55
CA VAL A 56 -1.33 -19.97 7.14
C VAL A 56 -0.53 -19.58 8.37
N ASP A 57 0.75 -19.94 8.39
CA ASP A 57 1.67 -19.63 9.48
C ASP A 57 1.10 -19.94 10.88
N ASN A 58 0.50 -21.13 11.02
CA ASN A 58 -0.17 -21.62 12.23
C ASN A 58 -1.48 -20.88 12.61
N THR A 59 -2.06 -20.10 11.72
CA THR A 59 -3.37 -19.45 11.91
C THR A 59 -4.40 -20.10 10.99
N VAL A 60 -5.53 -20.52 11.52
CA VAL A 60 -6.64 -21.06 10.71
C VAL A 60 -7.32 -19.89 10.01
N SER A 61 -7.40 -19.98 8.67
CA SER A 61 -8.10 -19.01 7.84
C SER A 61 -9.61 -19.28 7.80
N ASP A 62 -10.40 -18.23 7.67
CA ASP A 62 -11.84 -18.36 7.40
C ASP A 62 -12.10 -18.87 5.98
N SER A 63 -11.19 -18.57 5.02
CA SER A 63 -11.24 -19.10 3.67
C SER A 63 -10.98 -20.63 3.65
N LYS A 64 -11.50 -21.29 2.62
CA LYS A 64 -11.32 -22.72 2.40
C LYS A 64 -10.72 -22.98 1.03
N ALA A 65 -9.87 -24.01 0.94
CA ALA A 65 -9.48 -24.54 -0.35
C ALA A 65 -10.53 -25.53 -0.88
N LYS A 66 -10.59 -25.66 -2.19
CA LYS A 66 -11.38 -26.69 -2.88
C LYS A 66 -10.48 -27.71 -3.52
N LEU A 67 -10.87 -28.98 -3.41
CA LEU A 67 -10.20 -30.07 -4.10
C LEU A 67 -10.99 -30.40 -5.37
N ILE A 68 -10.45 -30.06 -6.55
CA ILE A 68 -11.09 -30.30 -7.86
C ILE A 68 -10.16 -31.18 -8.69
N ASP A 69 -10.61 -32.35 -9.10
CA ASP A 69 -9.83 -33.32 -9.87
C ASP A 69 -8.45 -33.64 -9.23
N GLY A 70 -8.42 -33.72 -7.91
CA GLY A 70 -7.20 -33.98 -7.14
C GLY A 70 -6.21 -32.79 -7.06
N LYS A 71 -6.60 -31.63 -7.55
CA LYS A 71 -5.81 -30.37 -7.49
C LYS A 71 -6.42 -29.42 -6.48
N ILE A 72 -5.55 -28.68 -5.78
CA ILE A 72 -5.94 -27.72 -4.75
C ILE A 72 -6.15 -26.36 -5.39
N TYR A 73 -7.34 -25.80 -5.19
CA TYR A 73 -7.69 -24.47 -5.63
C TYR A 73 -8.05 -23.60 -4.42
N VAL A 74 -7.65 -22.33 -4.47
CA VAL A 74 -7.92 -21.33 -3.45
C VAL A 74 -8.56 -20.09 -4.08
N ASP A 75 -9.40 -19.38 -3.33
CA ASP A 75 -10.05 -18.16 -3.82
C ASP A 75 -9.02 -17.06 -4.10
N TYR A 76 -9.26 -16.27 -5.14
CA TYR A 76 -8.39 -15.15 -5.54
C TYR A 76 -8.17 -14.16 -4.40
N ASN A 77 -9.22 -13.75 -3.67
CA ASN A 77 -9.05 -12.79 -2.58
C ASN A 77 -8.15 -13.36 -1.48
N PHE A 78 -8.25 -14.67 -1.20
CA PHE A 78 -7.33 -15.31 -0.27
C PHE A 78 -5.88 -15.30 -0.79
N VAL A 79 -5.66 -15.52 -2.08
CA VAL A 79 -4.31 -15.43 -2.68
C VAL A 79 -3.79 -14.02 -2.54
N HIS A 80 -4.54 -13.03 -3.00
CA HIS A 80 -4.18 -11.63 -2.99
C HIS A 80 -3.90 -11.12 -1.58
N ASP A 81 -4.81 -11.34 -0.63
CA ASP A 81 -4.73 -10.74 0.70
C ASP A 81 -3.78 -11.48 1.66
N SER A 82 -3.53 -12.78 1.43
CA SER A 82 -2.83 -13.62 2.40
C SER A 82 -1.57 -14.29 1.87
N LEU A 83 -1.39 -14.40 0.57
CA LEU A 83 -0.25 -15.12 -0.02
C LEU A 83 0.65 -14.22 -0.87
N ASN A 84 0.07 -13.51 -1.85
CA ASN A 84 0.82 -12.64 -2.76
C ASN A 84 -0.10 -11.64 -3.46
N SER A 85 -0.03 -10.37 -3.06
CA SER A 85 -0.85 -9.26 -3.58
C SER A 85 -0.52 -8.84 -5.01
N ARG A 86 0.53 -9.40 -5.64
CA ARG A 86 0.82 -9.14 -7.05
C ARG A 86 -0.04 -9.94 -8.02
N PHE A 87 -0.76 -10.96 -7.57
CA PHE A 87 -1.79 -11.57 -8.40
C PHE A 87 -2.94 -10.59 -8.60
N TYR A 88 -3.30 -10.35 -9.85
CA TYR A 88 -4.41 -9.48 -10.22
C TYR A 88 -5.44 -10.27 -11.04
N TRP A 89 -6.69 -10.26 -10.60
CA TRP A 89 -7.81 -10.88 -11.30
C TRP A 89 -8.67 -9.83 -11.98
N ASP A 90 -8.65 -9.83 -13.30
CA ASP A 90 -9.61 -9.05 -14.10
C ASP A 90 -10.92 -9.85 -14.22
N ALA A 91 -11.89 -9.49 -13.39
CA ALA A 91 -13.20 -10.13 -13.39
C ALA A 91 -14.06 -9.75 -14.62
N ASN A 92 -13.74 -8.66 -15.31
CA ASN A 92 -14.49 -8.21 -16.49
C ASN A 92 -14.12 -9.05 -17.72
N GLU A 93 -12.85 -9.43 -17.84
CA GLU A 93 -12.32 -10.17 -18.98
C GLU A 93 -11.93 -11.62 -18.63
N ASN A 94 -12.09 -12.01 -17.36
CA ASN A 94 -11.76 -13.35 -16.86
C ASN A 94 -10.29 -13.73 -17.11
N VAL A 95 -9.37 -12.82 -16.76
CA VAL A 95 -7.93 -13.01 -16.94
C VAL A 95 -7.24 -12.84 -15.60
N LEU A 96 -6.38 -13.79 -15.27
CA LEU A 96 -5.45 -13.68 -14.14
C LEU A 96 -4.11 -13.16 -14.63
N LEU A 97 -3.62 -12.11 -14.01
CA LEU A 97 -2.33 -11.50 -14.28
C LEU A 97 -1.38 -11.67 -13.09
N TYR A 98 -0.09 -11.74 -13.41
CA TYR A 98 1.00 -11.64 -12.46
C TYR A 98 2.17 -10.94 -13.13
N THR A 99 2.51 -9.76 -12.67
CA THR A 99 3.64 -9.01 -13.24
C THR A 99 4.89 -9.27 -12.41
N THR A 100 5.90 -9.89 -13.04
CA THR A 100 7.22 -10.10 -12.45
C THR A 100 8.08 -8.83 -12.59
N ALA A 101 9.30 -8.85 -12.10
CA ALA A 101 10.25 -7.76 -12.30
C ALA A 101 10.61 -7.51 -13.78
N ALA A 102 10.33 -8.45 -14.68
CA ALA A 102 10.73 -8.38 -16.10
C ALA A 102 9.62 -8.71 -17.10
N ASP A 103 8.58 -9.43 -16.70
CA ASP A 103 7.58 -10.00 -17.60
C ASP A 103 6.15 -9.83 -17.09
N ILE A 104 5.22 -9.74 -18.01
CA ILE A 104 3.78 -9.83 -17.74
C ILE A 104 3.34 -11.25 -18.00
N VAL A 105 2.83 -11.91 -16.95
CA VAL A 105 2.29 -13.26 -17.00
C VAL A 105 0.77 -13.19 -17.03
N SER A 106 0.12 -13.91 -17.95
CA SER A 106 -1.33 -13.87 -18.15
C SER A 106 -1.89 -15.27 -18.37
N ALA A 107 -2.98 -15.60 -17.66
CA ALA A 107 -3.72 -16.85 -17.80
C ALA A 107 -5.22 -16.56 -17.94
N ALA A 108 -5.82 -17.00 -19.02
CA ALA A 108 -7.28 -16.91 -19.19
C ALA A 108 -7.99 -17.94 -18.29
N ALA A 109 -9.22 -17.63 -17.89
CA ALA A 109 -10.04 -18.59 -17.16
C ALA A 109 -10.24 -19.89 -17.96
N ASP A 110 -10.33 -20.99 -17.24
CA ASP A 110 -10.57 -22.35 -17.74
C ASP A 110 -9.51 -22.87 -18.73
N SER A 111 -8.30 -22.25 -18.72
CA SER A 111 -7.16 -22.67 -19.54
C SER A 111 -6.08 -23.34 -18.70
N SER A 112 -5.37 -24.30 -19.30
CA SER A 112 -4.11 -24.85 -18.77
C SER A 112 -2.90 -24.07 -19.27
N THR A 113 -3.08 -23.18 -20.26
CA THR A 113 -1.99 -22.39 -20.82
C THR A 113 -1.95 -20.99 -20.22
N TYR A 114 -0.75 -20.46 -20.05
CA TYR A 114 -0.48 -19.08 -19.69
C TYR A 114 0.59 -18.49 -20.60
N THR A 115 0.65 -17.19 -20.72
CA THR A 115 1.71 -16.50 -21.46
C THR A 115 2.67 -15.80 -20.51
N VAL A 116 3.95 -15.82 -20.83
CA VAL A 116 4.98 -14.95 -20.22
C VAL A 116 5.38 -13.96 -21.30
N THR A 117 5.00 -12.70 -21.13
CA THR A 117 5.04 -11.66 -22.18
C THR A 117 4.27 -12.11 -23.43
N LYS A 118 4.88 -12.83 -24.37
CA LYS A 118 4.23 -13.35 -25.59
C LYS A 118 4.44 -14.85 -25.80
N GLN A 119 5.21 -15.49 -24.92
CA GLN A 119 5.53 -16.90 -25.03
C GLN A 119 4.47 -17.73 -24.28
N ALA A 120 3.80 -18.63 -25.00
CA ALA A 120 2.85 -19.55 -24.40
C ALA A 120 3.56 -20.71 -23.66
N ASN A 121 3.03 -21.06 -22.49
CA ASN A 121 3.48 -22.14 -21.64
C ASN A 121 2.28 -22.99 -21.24
N ASP A 122 2.44 -24.31 -21.09
CA ASP A 122 1.40 -25.20 -20.60
C ASP A 122 1.69 -25.60 -19.14
N PHE A 123 0.73 -25.35 -18.26
CA PHE A 123 0.80 -25.73 -16.85
C PHE A 123 0.37 -27.18 -16.61
N GLY A 124 -0.28 -27.80 -17.61
CA GLY A 124 -0.71 -29.18 -17.59
C GLY A 124 -2.11 -29.43 -16.99
N TYR A 125 -2.73 -28.44 -16.38
CA TYR A 125 -4.13 -28.47 -15.93
C TYR A 125 -4.66 -27.04 -15.72
N THR A 126 -5.97 -26.87 -15.57
CA THR A 126 -6.61 -25.56 -15.44
C THR A 126 -5.98 -24.71 -14.33
N ILE A 127 -5.50 -23.52 -14.69
CA ILE A 127 -4.82 -22.61 -13.78
C ILE A 127 -5.83 -21.84 -12.92
N VAL A 128 -6.82 -21.24 -13.56
CA VAL A 128 -7.83 -20.42 -12.91
C VAL A 128 -9.22 -20.79 -13.39
N LYS A 129 -10.17 -20.81 -12.47
CA LYS A 129 -11.59 -21.09 -12.75
C LYS A 129 -12.41 -19.90 -12.29
N ALA A 130 -13.10 -19.23 -13.22
CA ALA A 130 -14.00 -18.14 -12.87
C ALA A 130 -15.18 -18.66 -12.04
N THR A 131 -15.62 -17.86 -11.08
CA THR A 131 -16.82 -18.09 -10.27
C THR A 131 -17.80 -16.91 -10.44
N SER A 132 -18.98 -16.99 -9.86
CA SER A 132 -19.96 -15.90 -9.94
C SER A 132 -19.52 -14.61 -9.23
N SER A 133 -18.55 -14.66 -8.33
CA SER A 133 -18.14 -13.53 -7.49
C SER A 133 -16.63 -13.32 -7.42
N SER A 134 -15.82 -14.27 -7.92
CA SER A 134 -14.35 -14.25 -7.79
C SER A 134 -13.74 -15.26 -8.77
N ALA A 135 -12.56 -15.77 -8.46
CA ALA A 135 -11.92 -16.87 -9.18
C ALA A 135 -11.28 -17.86 -8.20
N LEU A 136 -11.16 -19.10 -8.63
CA LEU A 136 -10.39 -20.13 -7.92
C LEU A 136 -9.08 -20.35 -8.68
N ILE A 137 -7.95 -20.19 -7.98
CA ILE A 137 -6.60 -20.31 -8.56
C ILE A 137 -5.94 -21.59 -8.05
N ALA A 138 -5.30 -22.34 -8.94
CA ALA A 138 -4.50 -23.50 -8.59
C ALA A 138 -3.36 -23.12 -7.64
N LEU A 139 -3.28 -23.74 -6.46
CA LEU A 139 -2.28 -23.39 -5.45
C LEU A 139 -0.84 -23.68 -5.92
N ASP A 140 -0.65 -24.70 -6.78
CA ASP A 140 0.66 -24.96 -7.39
C ASP A 140 1.10 -23.82 -8.31
N TYR A 141 0.16 -23.16 -9.00
CA TYR A 141 0.45 -22.01 -9.84
C TYR A 141 0.82 -20.79 -8.98
N VAL A 142 0.08 -20.56 -7.89
CA VAL A 142 0.43 -19.50 -6.91
C VAL A 142 1.83 -19.73 -6.34
N LYS A 143 2.17 -20.96 -5.99
CA LYS A 143 3.48 -21.35 -5.47
C LYS A 143 4.62 -21.04 -6.44
N GLN A 144 4.38 -21.11 -7.76
CA GLN A 144 5.41 -20.82 -8.77
C GLN A 144 5.94 -19.38 -8.68
N PHE A 145 5.10 -18.44 -8.26
CA PHE A 145 5.41 -17.01 -8.20
C PHE A 145 5.46 -16.46 -6.77
N SER A 146 5.37 -17.31 -5.76
CA SER A 146 5.25 -16.85 -4.37
C SER A 146 6.22 -17.58 -3.46
N ASN A 147 6.78 -16.85 -2.50
CA ASN A 147 7.64 -17.44 -1.48
C ASN A 147 6.85 -18.24 -0.44
N ILE A 148 6.17 -19.29 -0.90
CA ILE A 148 5.35 -20.16 -0.07
C ILE A 148 5.75 -21.63 -0.21
N THR A 149 5.51 -22.39 0.85
CA THR A 149 5.44 -23.85 0.77
C THR A 149 4.13 -24.33 1.37
N TYR A 150 3.63 -25.49 0.94
CA TYR A 150 2.44 -26.06 1.55
C TYR A 150 2.49 -27.59 1.65
N LYS A 151 1.68 -28.12 2.56
CA LYS A 151 1.44 -29.56 2.72
C LYS A 151 -0.03 -29.83 2.98
N SER A 152 -0.55 -30.89 2.35
CA SER A 152 -1.90 -31.39 2.57
C SER A 152 -1.93 -32.47 3.63
N TYR A 153 -3.00 -32.50 4.39
CA TYR A 153 -3.27 -33.51 5.42
C TYR A 153 -4.76 -33.91 5.34
N ASP A 154 -5.03 -35.16 5.67
CA ASP A 154 -6.38 -35.72 5.72
C ASP A 154 -6.91 -35.80 7.16
N LYS A 155 -8.23 -36.03 7.27
CA LYS A 155 -8.95 -36.34 8.52
C LYS A 155 -8.80 -35.28 9.62
N PRO A 156 -9.37 -34.08 9.42
CA PRO A 156 -10.07 -33.58 8.25
C PRO A 156 -9.10 -33.04 7.20
N SER A 157 -9.61 -32.82 5.98
CA SER A 157 -8.84 -32.26 4.88
C SER A 157 -8.37 -30.84 5.22
N ARG A 158 -7.06 -30.60 5.11
CA ARG A 158 -6.46 -29.29 5.42
C ARG A 158 -5.14 -29.08 4.73
N ILE A 159 -4.87 -27.84 4.40
CA ILE A 159 -3.67 -27.37 3.73
C ILE A 159 -2.92 -26.44 4.70
N VAL A 160 -1.71 -26.81 5.05
CA VAL A 160 -0.82 -25.99 5.89
C VAL A 160 0.14 -25.26 4.98
N ILE A 161 0.04 -23.93 4.96
CA ILE A 161 0.84 -23.02 4.13
C ILE A 161 1.82 -22.28 5.04
N THR A 162 3.07 -22.18 4.62
CA THR A 162 4.10 -21.34 5.24
C THR A 162 4.43 -20.21 4.29
N THR A 163 4.30 -18.96 4.77
CA THR A 163 4.65 -17.74 4.06
C THR A 163 5.74 -16.95 4.78
N SER A 164 5.87 -17.16 6.10
CA SER A 164 6.83 -16.46 6.95
C SER A 164 8.08 -17.31 7.20
N TRP A 165 9.23 -16.74 6.90
CA TRP A 165 10.54 -17.37 6.98
C TRP A 165 11.40 -16.72 8.04
N GLY A 166 12.42 -17.45 8.52
CA GLY A 166 13.35 -16.98 9.55
C GLY A 166 13.31 -17.83 10.82
N LYS A 167 13.61 -17.23 11.96
CA LYS A 167 13.80 -17.95 13.22
C LYS A 167 12.47 -18.24 13.91
N ILE A 168 12.22 -19.52 14.19
CA ILE A 168 11.10 -20.00 15.01
C ILE A 168 11.62 -20.76 16.21
N GLU A 169 10.83 -20.83 17.27
CA GLU A 169 11.14 -21.67 18.42
C GLU A 169 10.45 -23.03 18.27
N THR A 170 11.20 -24.10 18.43
CA THR A 170 10.70 -25.48 18.38
C THR A 170 11.04 -26.24 19.67
N ALA A 171 10.21 -27.22 20.02
CA ALA A 171 10.43 -28.12 21.10
C ALA A 171 10.04 -29.55 20.72
N SER A 172 10.61 -30.55 21.42
CA SER A 172 10.21 -31.95 21.29
C SER A 172 9.36 -32.37 22.47
N ALA A 173 8.37 -33.23 22.26
CA ALA A 173 7.65 -33.85 23.37
C ALA A 173 8.53 -34.83 24.11
N ALA A 174 8.88 -34.57 25.38
CA ALA A 174 9.71 -35.45 26.23
C ALA A 174 9.02 -36.79 26.52
N LYS A 175 7.71 -36.82 26.47
CA LYS A 175 6.83 -37.98 26.67
C LYS A 175 5.53 -37.79 25.87
N SER A 176 4.77 -38.89 25.69
CA SER A 176 3.45 -38.80 25.09
C SER A 176 2.56 -37.86 25.91
N THR A 177 1.91 -36.93 25.22
CA THR A 177 1.12 -35.83 25.80
C THR A 177 0.00 -35.41 24.82
N GLN A 178 -0.68 -34.29 25.06
CA GLN A 178 -1.78 -33.84 24.22
C GLN A 178 -1.71 -32.33 23.93
N LEU A 179 -2.06 -31.93 22.71
CA LEU A 179 -2.51 -30.60 22.43
C LEU A 179 -4.00 -30.48 22.78
N ARG A 180 -4.38 -29.44 23.49
CA ARG A 180 -5.74 -29.20 24.00
C ARG A 180 -6.24 -27.84 23.51
N VAL A 181 -7.57 -27.68 23.46
CA VAL A 181 -8.23 -26.45 23.02
C VAL A 181 -7.82 -25.24 23.90
N LYS A 182 -7.68 -25.45 25.20
CA LYS A 182 -7.27 -24.42 26.18
C LYS A 182 -6.22 -24.99 27.15
N GLY A 183 -5.48 -24.13 27.81
CA GLY A 183 -4.49 -24.49 28.82
C GLY A 183 -5.11 -25.07 30.10
N GLY A 184 -5.42 -26.36 30.09
CA GLY A 184 -5.99 -27.06 31.26
C GLY A 184 -6.27 -28.53 31.01
N ILE A 185 -6.15 -29.36 32.08
CA ILE A 185 -6.37 -30.81 32.02
C ILE A 185 -7.83 -31.20 31.75
N LYS A 186 -8.78 -30.25 31.87
CA LYS A 186 -10.20 -30.44 31.61
C LYS A 186 -10.63 -29.96 30.23
N SER A 187 -9.74 -29.31 29.49
CA SER A 187 -10.00 -28.87 28.12
C SER A 187 -9.98 -30.06 27.17
N PRO A 188 -10.87 -30.15 26.16
CA PRO A 188 -10.86 -31.19 25.15
C PRO A 188 -9.52 -31.33 24.44
N ILE A 189 -9.24 -32.54 23.97
CA ILE A 189 -8.01 -32.88 23.28
C ILE A 189 -8.19 -32.65 21.79
N LEU A 190 -7.30 -31.84 21.20
CA LEU A 190 -7.22 -31.64 19.74
C LEU A 190 -6.38 -32.74 19.08
N LYS A 191 -5.25 -33.09 19.70
CA LYS A 191 -4.31 -34.06 19.13
C LYS A 191 -3.53 -34.81 20.21
N GLN A 192 -3.32 -36.09 19.99
CA GLN A 192 -2.34 -36.88 20.74
C GLN A 192 -0.94 -36.63 20.17
N VAL A 193 0.00 -36.21 21.02
CA VAL A 193 1.38 -35.93 20.67
C VAL A 193 2.25 -37.07 21.16
N LYS A 194 3.01 -37.69 20.26
CA LYS A 194 3.91 -38.81 20.60
C LYS A 194 5.24 -38.28 21.18
N LYS A 195 5.89 -39.09 22.01
CA LYS A 195 7.26 -38.79 22.48
C LYS A 195 8.17 -38.55 21.24
N GLY A 196 8.97 -37.48 21.34
CA GLY A 196 9.88 -37.06 20.27
C GLY A 196 9.25 -36.26 19.13
N GLU A 197 7.90 -36.10 19.11
CA GLU A 197 7.23 -35.27 18.10
C GLU A 197 7.61 -33.80 18.28
N SER A 198 8.05 -33.16 17.20
CA SER A 198 8.44 -31.74 17.18
C SER A 198 7.20 -30.85 17.05
N LEU A 199 7.20 -29.78 17.81
CA LEU A 199 6.17 -28.75 17.82
C LEU A 199 6.81 -27.38 17.65
N THR A 200 6.11 -26.45 17.03
CA THR A 200 6.46 -25.02 17.02
C THR A 200 5.86 -24.38 18.26
N ILE A 201 6.64 -23.65 19.01
CA ILE A 201 6.19 -22.90 20.20
C ILE A 201 5.77 -21.50 19.74
N LEU A 202 4.50 -21.19 19.91
CA LEU A 202 3.93 -19.90 19.51
C LEU A 202 3.93 -18.89 20.66
N GLU A 203 3.68 -19.39 21.89
CA GLU A 203 3.63 -18.56 23.09
C GLU A 203 4.03 -19.41 24.32
N LYS A 204 4.93 -18.89 25.14
CA LYS A 204 5.31 -19.52 26.41
C LYS A 204 4.40 -19.05 27.54
N GLY A 205 3.86 -19.99 28.25
CA GLY A 205 3.09 -19.74 29.47
C GLY A 205 3.70 -20.39 30.70
N THR A 206 3.18 -20.10 31.90
CA THR A 206 3.70 -20.60 33.15
C THR A 206 3.55 -22.12 33.30
N LYS A 207 2.45 -22.69 32.81
CA LYS A 207 2.12 -24.14 32.95
C LYS A 207 1.75 -24.77 31.62
N TRP A 208 1.29 -23.99 30.67
CA TRP A 208 0.82 -24.42 29.37
C TRP A 208 1.36 -23.47 28.32
N ASP A 209 2.03 -24.02 27.32
CA ASP A 209 2.52 -23.29 26.17
C ASP A 209 1.51 -23.42 25.03
N LYS A 210 1.32 -22.37 24.22
CA LYS A 210 0.59 -22.46 22.96
C LYS A 210 1.56 -23.00 21.91
N ALA A 211 1.18 -24.07 21.24
CA ALA A 211 2.06 -24.74 20.29
C ALA A 211 1.27 -25.23 19.07
N ALA A 212 1.98 -25.33 17.95
CA ALA A 212 1.48 -25.86 16.70
C ALA A 212 2.18 -27.18 16.35
N SER A 213 1.41 -28.15 15.88
CA SER A 213 1.95 -29.37 15.27
C SER A 213 2.19 -29.19 13.78
N LYS A 214 3.06 -30.01 13.17
CA LYS A 214 3.39 -29.92 11.73
C LYS A 214 2.20 -30.06 10.80
N ASP A 215 1.12 -30.64 11.26
CA ASP A 215 -0.12 -30.83 10.53
C ASP A 215 -1.17 -29.74 10.80
N GLY A 216 -0.73 -28.58 11.33
CA GLY A 216 -1.52 -27.36 11.44
C GLY A 216 -2.48 -27.31 12.64
N ILE A 217 -2.41 -28.26 13.58
CA ILE A 217 -3.22 -28.21 14.79
C ILE A 217 -2.53 -27.32 15.83
N VAL A 218 -3.18 -26.23 16.20
CA VAL A 218 -2.74 -25.25 17.18
C VAL A 218 -3.51 -25.44 18.48
N GLY A 219 -2.81 -25.58 19.60
CA GLY A 219 -3.44 -25.76 20.89
C GLY A 219 -2.49 -25.52 22.04
N TYR A 220 -2.92 -25.91 23.23
CA TYR A 220 -2.13 -25.75 24.45
C TYR A 220 -1.55 -27.10 24.87
N ILE A 221 -0.26 -27.11 25.16
CA ILE A 221 0.49 -28.25 25.64
C ILE A 221 1.06 -27.94 27.04
N LYS A 222 1.14 -28.93 27.89
CA LYS A 222 1.73 -28.74 29.24
C LYS A 222 3.23 -28.51 29.11
N ALA A 223 3.74 -27.34 29.53
CA ALA A 223 5.13 -26.94 29.38
C ALA A 223 6.12 -27.97 29.93
N SER A 224 5.81 -28.62 31.09
CA SER A 224 6.63 -29.69 31.70
C SER A 224 6.71 -30.99 30.91
N THR A 225 6.04 -31.10 29.76
CA THR A 225 6.11 -32.25 28.85
C THR A 225 6.97 -31.99 27.62
N LEU A 226 7.56 -30.81 27.53
CA LEU A 226 8.44 -30.40 26.43
C LEU A 226 9.92 -30.50 26.84
N SER A 227 10.77 -30.79 25.88
CA SER A 227 12.24 -30.81 25.98
C SER A 227 12.85 -30.23 24.70
N ASP A 228 14.16 -30.09 24.66
CA ASP A 228 14.94 -29.70 23.49
C ASP A 228 14.40 -28.41 22.82
N ILE A 229 14.05 -27.43 23.67
CA ILE A 229 13.61 -26.12 23.18
C ILE A 229 14.79 -25.44 22.49
N LYS A 230 14.62 -25.13 21.21
CA LYS A 230 15.67 -24.52 20.39
C LYS A 230 15.10 -23.59 19.34
N THR A 231 15.91 -22.63 18.96
CA THR A 231 15.65 -21.80 17.78
C THR A 231 16.00 -22.59 16.51
N THR A 232 15.07 -22.68 15.60
CA THR A 232 15.21 -23.32 14.29
C THR A 232 14.98 -22.27 13.21
N GLU A 233 15.81 -22.25 12.18
CA GLU A 233 15.63 -21.35 11.05
C GLU A 233 14.79 -22.05 9.95
N LEU A 234 13.66 -21.43 9.61
CA LEU A 234 12.86 -21.84 8.46
C LEU A 234 13.36 -21.11 7.23
N LYS A 235 13.56 -21.83 6.12
CA LYS A 235 13.95 -21.29 4.83
C LYS A 235 13.17 -21.97 3.72
N ASN A 236 12.81 -21.20 2.70
CA ASN A 236 12.36 -21.76 1.43
C ASN A 236 13.55 -21.75 0.46
N ASN A 237 14.18 -22.90 0.28
CA ASN A 237 15.34 -23.02 -0.62
C ASN A 237 14.94 -23.15 -2.09
N ASP A 238 13.66 -23.33 -2.38
CA ASP A 238 13.12 -23.49 -3.74
C ASP A 238 12.64 -22.15 -4.33
N TYR A 239 12.74 -21.06 -3.56
CA TYR A 239 12.34 -19.72 -4.00
C TYR A 239 13.54 -18.78 -4.01
N THR A 240 13.62 -18.00 -5.07
CA THR A 240 14.58 -16.90 -5.21
C THR A 240 13.79 -15.59 -5.27
N GLU A 241 14.15 -14.64 -4.41
CA GLU A 241 13.53 -13.31 -4.41
C GLU A 241 13.81 -12.62 -5.75
N GLU A 242 12.79 -11.98 -6.31
CA GLU A 242 12.93 -11.20 -7.52
C GLU A 242 13.73 -9.92 -7.26
N ALA A 243 14.64 -9.61 -8.17
CA ALA A 243 15.40 -8.36 -8.12
C ALA A 243 14.75 -7.34 -9.06
N PHE A 244 14.22 -6.27 -8.50
CA PHE A 244 13.72 -5.13 -9.27
C PHE A 244 14.89 -4.22 -9.65
N THR A 245 14.85 -3.70 -10.87
CA THR A 245 15.86 -2.77 -11.39
C THR A 245 15.21 -1.46 -11.77
N HIS A 246 15.91 -0.35 -11.53
CA HIS A 246 15.40 1.00 -11.79
C HIS A 246 16.39 1.77 -12.68
N ILE A 247 15.85 2.65 -13.52
CA ILE A 247 16.64 3.60 -14.30
C ILE A 247 16.98 4.77 -13.38
N LYS A 248 18.18 4.76 -12.79
CA LYS A 248 18.67 5.84 -11.93
C LYS A 248 19.46 6.85 -12.72
N LYS A 249 19.32 8.12 -12.38
CA LYS A 249 20.11 9.21 -12.93
C LYS A 249 21.36 9.42 -12.08
N ASP A 250 22.43 9.88 -12.74
CA ASP A 250 23.70 10.17 -12.07
C ASP A 250 23.66 11.47 -11.25
N LYS A 251 22.70 12.35 -11.51
CA LYS A 251 22.48 13.62 -10.83
C LYS A 251 21.13 13.64 -10.15
N ASP A 252 21.01 14.48 -9.14
CA ASP A 252 19.73 14.76 -8.51
C ASP A 252 18.74 15.34 -9.53
N ILE A 253 17.49 14.89 -9.44
CA ILE A 253 16.45 15.32 -10.35
C ILE A 253 15.92 16.68 -9.92
N CYS A 254 16.02 17.65 -10.81
CA CYS A 254 15.37 18.94 -10.73
C CYS A 254 14.29 18.99 -11.81
N LEU A 255 13.10 18.49 -11.48
CA LEU A 255 11.97 18.42 -12.41
C LEU A 255 11.13 19.69 -12.32
N ALA A 256 10.71 20.22 -13.46
CA ALA A 256 9.76 21.32 -13.49
C ALA A 256 8.56 20.99 -14.39
N TRP A 257 7.36 21.08 -13.82
CA TRP A 257 6.13 20.93 -14.58
C TRP A 257 5.80 22.20 -15.38
N HIS A 258 5.54 22.02 -16.66
CA HIS A 258 5.07 23.08 -17.54
C HIS A 258 3.64 22.81 -18.00
N GLN A 259 2.71 23.60 -17.50
CA GLN A 259 1.30 23.45 -17.87
C GLN A 259 1.05 23.86 -19.32
N ILE A 260 0.65 22.90 -20.13
CA ILE A 260 0.28 23.06 -21.54
C ILE A 260 -1.23 22.85 -21.69
N THR A 261 -1.97 23.92 -21.95
CA THR A 261 -3.43 23.86 -22.11
C THR A 261 -3.89 23.77 -23.56
N ASN A 262 -2.99 24.01 -24.51
CA ASN A 262 -3.21 23.89 -25.95
C ASN A 262 -1.87 23.80 -26.69
N LYS A 263 -1.91 23.34 -27.96
CA LYS A 263 -0.69 23.12 -28.76
C LYS A 263 0.17 24.37 -28.96
N SER A 264 -0.45 25.56 -29.05
CA SER A 264 0.29 26.83 -29.25
C SER A 264 1.11 27.22 -28.01
N SER A 265 0.76 26.74 -26.80
CA SER A 265 1.51 27.01 -25.58
C SER A 265 2.92 26.41 -25.60
N ASN A 266 3.17 25.40 -26.43
CA ASN A 266 4.50 24.78 -26.57
C ASN A 266 5.56 25.78 -27.03
N SER A 267 5.19 26.80 -27.81
CA SER A 267 6.14 27.83 -28.31
C SER A 267 6.77 28.67 -27.19
N LYS A 268 6.23 28.61 -25.96
CA LYS A 268 6.76 29.36 -24.81
C LYS A 268 7.93 28.66 -24.11
N VAL A 269 8.30 27.44 -24.52
CA VAL A 269 9.33 26.63 -23.85
C VAL A 269 10.65 27.39 -23.65
N ALA A 270 11.14 28.08 -24.67
CA ALA A 270 12.37 28.86 -24.57
C ALA A 270 12.29 29.93 -23.49
N ASN A 271 11.15 30.64 -23.39
CA ASN A 271 10.98 31.69 -22.40
C ASN A 271 10.94 31.14 -20.97
N VAL A 272 10.20 30.06 -20.72
CA VAL A 272 10.09 29.50 -19.36
C VAL A 272 11.40 28.86 -18.91
N ILE A 273 12.15 28.20 -19.80
CA ILE A 273 13.46 27.62 -19.45
C ILE A 273 14.51 28.73 -19.20
N SER A 274 14.46 29.85 -19.95
CA SER A 274 15.45 30.91 -19.83
C SER A 274 15.51 31.56 -18.44
N SER A 275 14.45 31.46 -17.65
CA SER A 275 14.37 31.96 -16.27
C SER A 275 14.83 30.94 -15.21
N THR A 276 15.05 29.67 -15.59
CA THR A 276 15.40 28.60 -14.68
C THR A 276 16.92 28.39 -14.56
N LYS A 277 17.34 27.77 -13.46
CA LYS A 277 18.73 27.27 -13.27
C LYS A 277 18.66 25.89 -12.62
N GLY A 278 19.47 24.96 -13.09
CA GLY A 278 19.55 23.61 -12.52
C GLY A 278 18.44 22.65 -12.95
N VAL A 279 17.37 23.12 -13.61
CA VAL A 279 16.32 22.25 -14.15
C VAL A 279 16.95 21.31 -15.18
N ASN A 280 16.85 20.01 -14.92
CA ASN A 280 17.38 18.96 -15.80
C ASN A 280 16.29 18.03 -16.35
N VAL A 281 15.05 18.15 -15.86
CA VAL A 281 13.87 17.44 -16.38
C VAL A 281 12.70 18.41 -16.55
N MET A 282 12.13 18.43 -17.75
CA MET A 282 10.87 19.11 -18.03
C MET A 282 9.74 18.11 -18.11
N SER A 283 8.64 18.33 -17.37
CA SER A 283 7.44 17.51 -17.45
C SER A 283 6.25 18.35 -17.93
N PRO A 284 6.03 18.42 -19.24
CA PRO A 284 4.90 19.15 -19.81
C PRO A 284 3.60 18.33 -19.69
N THR A 285 2.49 19.00 -19.34
CA THR A 285 1.15 18.38 -19.20
C THR A 285 0.52 18.16 -20.57
N TRP A 286 1.00 17.17 -21.29
CA TRP A 286 0.66 16.99 -22.71
C TRP A 286 -0.43 16.01 -23.00
N PHE A 287 -0.50 14.94 -22.21
CA PHE A 287 -1.36 13.82 -22.52
C PHE A 287 -2.39 13.62 -21.42
N TYR A 288 -3.61 13.36 -21.81
CA TYR A 288 -4.64 13.01 -20.84
C TYR A 288 -5.58 11.95 -21.39
N LEU A 289 -6.13 11.16 -20.50
CA LEU A 289 -7.10 10.13 -20.83
C LEU A 289 -8.35 10.78 -21.46
N ASN A 290 -8.71 10.36 -22.67
CA ASN A 290 -9.71 11.06 -23.49
C ASN A 290 -10.95 10.22 -23.84
N ASP A 291 -10.88 8.89 -23.68
CA ASP A 291 -12.02 8.00 -23.82
C ASP A 291 -11.91 6.76 -22.93
N ASN A 292 -13.05 6.06 -22.79
CA ASN A 292 -13.13 4.84 -21.96
C ASN A 292 -12.51 3.59 -22.60
N ASN A 293 -11.88 3.69 -23.76
CA ASN A 293 -11.15 2.60 -24.42
C ASN A 293 -9.62 2.72 -24.24
N GLY A 294 -9.16 3.70 -23.45
CA GLY A 294 -7.75 3.94 -23.21
C GLY A 294 -7.08 4.86 -24.24
N GLY A 295 -7.87 5.63 -25.01
CA GLY A 295 -7.37 6.63 -25.94
C GLY A 295 -6.88 7.88 -25.22
N LEU A 296 -5.82 8.51 -25.76
CA LEU A 296 -5.21 9.72 -25.22
C LEU A 296 -5.48 10.93 -26.09
N ALA A 297 -5.74 12.08 -25.48
CA ALA A 297 -5.54 13.38 -26.12
C ALA A 297 -4.04 13.72 -26.14
N ASP A 298 -3.62 14.48 -27.14
CA ASP A 298 -2.21 14.77 -27.42
C ASP A 298 -2.01 16.25 -27.74
N LEU A 299 -1.30 16.94 -26.85
CA LEU A 299 -0.87 18.33 -27.00
C LEU A 299 0.63 18.48 -27.25
N ALA A 300 1.37 17.39 -27.40
CA ALA A 300 2.82 17.37 -27.45
C ALA A 300 3.39 18.05 -28.73
N SER A 301 4.65 18.42 -28.64
CA SER A 301 5.40 19.08 -29.70
C SER A 301 6.83 18.53 -29.79
N LYS A 302 7.23 18.02 -30.94
CA LYS A 302 8.59 17.56 -31.18
C LYS A 302 9.60 18.71 -31.13
N ASP A 303 9.22 19.91 -31.56
CA ASP A 303 10.09 21.10 -31.49
C ASP A 303 10.39 21.48 -30.03
N TYR A 304 9.43 21.27 -29.12
CA TYR A 304 9.63 21.45 -27.69
C TYR A 304 10.70 20.48 -27.16
N VAL A 305 10.56 19.18 -27.47
CA VAL A 305 11.53 18.14 -27.05
C VAL A 305 12.90 18.47 -27.61
N ASN A 306 13.01 18.75 -28.90
CA ASN A 306 14.28 19.12 -29.54
C ASN A 306 14.93 20.33 -28.87
N TYR A 307 14.13 21.34 -28.49
CA TYR A 307 14.65 22.50 -27.77
C TYR A 307 15.20 22.10 -26.40
N CYS A 308 14.45 21.33 -25.59
CA CYS A 308 14.92 20.86 -24.29
C CYS A 308 16.22 20.05 -24.40
N HIS A 309 16.26 19.09 -25.33
CA HIS A 309 17.47 18.29 -25.61
C HIS A 309 18.67 19.14 -26.01
N SER A 310 18.45 20.22 -26.79
CA SER A 310 19.53 21.17 -27.15
C SER A 310 20.11 21.91 -25.94
N GLN A 311 19.33 22.00 -24.85
CA GLN A 311 19.75 22.59 -23.57
C GLN A 311 20.29 21.53 -22.56
N GLY A 312 20.33 20.25 -22.96
CA GLY A 312 20.71 19.15 -22.07
C GLY A 312 19.65 18.80 -21.03
N ILE A 313 18.38 19.11 -21.30
CA ILE A 313 17.25 18.87 -20.42
C ILE A 313 16.42 17.71 -20.96
N GLU A 314 16.17 16.70 -20.13
CA GLU A 314 15.28 15.59 -20.46
C GLU A 314 13.81 16.03 -20.49
N VAL A 315 12.98 15.29 -21.24
CA VAL A 315 11.54 15.52 -21.29
C VAL A 315 10.80 14.27 -20.84
N TRP A 316 10.14 14.36 -19.68
CA TRP A 316 9.25 13.33 -19.17
C TRP A 316 7.81 13.77 -19.42
N GLY A 317 7.19 13.24 -20.47
CA GLY A 317 5.81 13.62 -20.82
C GLY A 317 4.85 13.24 -19.69
N LEU A 318 4.02 14.22 -19.25
CA LEU A 318 3.02 13.96 -18.23
C LEU A 318 1.73 13.41 -18.86
N PHE A 319 1.21 12.37 -18.24
CA PHE A 319 -0.04 11.69 -18.57
C PHE A 319 -1.00 11.79 -17.41
N SER A 320 -2.16 12.44 -17.60
CA SER A 320 -3.14 12.68 -16.54
C SER A 320 -4.51 12.06 -16.83
N ASN A 321 -5.42 12.13 -15.87
CA ASN A 321 -6.83 11.71 -16.01
C ASN A 321 -7.81 12.80 -15.54
N LEU A 322 -7.39 14.07 -15.49
CA LEU A 322 -8.16 15.15 -14.87
C LEU A 322 -8.97 15.98 -15.88
N GLU A 323 -8.52 16.11 -17.13
CA GLU A 323 -9.00 17.10 -18.08
C GLU A 323 -10.35 16.73 -18.69
N ASN A 324 -10.57 15.45 -19.00
CA ASN A 324 -11.84 14.98 -19.56
C ASN A 324 -12.68 14.28 -18.48
N LYS A 325 -13.67 15.02 -17.96
CA LYS A 325 -14.56 14.54 -16.89
C LYS A 325 -15.59 13.49 -17.34
N ASP A 326 -15.75 13.30 -18.65
CA ASP A 326 -16.66 12.29 -19.21
C ASP A 326 -16.01 10.91 -19.27
N VAL A 327 -14.70 10.80 -18.96
CA VAL A 327 -13.96 9.56 -18.93
C VAL A 327 -13.91 9.01 -17.52
N ASP A 328 -14.31 7.75 -17.38
CA ASP A 328 -14.13 6.99 -16.14
C ASP A 328 -12.80 6.22 -16.18
N ALA A 329 -11.75 6.79 -15.58
CA ALA A 329 -10.44 6.16 -15.51
C ALA A 329 -10.50 4.75 -14.87
N ALA A 330 -11.42 4.52 -13.94
CA ALA A 330 -11.60 3.22 -13.32
C ALA A 330 -12.06 2.18 -14.35
N SER A 331 -12.96 2.52 -15.27
CA SER A 331 -13.41 1.59 -16.30
C SER A 331 -12.28 1.22 -17.27
N VAL A 332 -11.36 2.15 -17.54
CA VAL A 332 -10.18 1.89 -18.38
C VAL A 332 -9.19 0.97 -17.68
N LEU A 333 -8.95 1.19 -16.39
CA LEU A 333 -7.92 0.45 -15.63
C LEU A 333 -8.37 -0.95 -15.22
N THR A 334 -9.66 -1.18 -15.00
CA THR A 334 -10.21 -2.47 -14.56
C THR A 334 -10.35 -3.52 -15.65
N HIS A 335 -10.19 -3.15 -16.94
CA HIS A 335 -10.22 -4.06 -18.08
C HIS A 335 -8.83 -4.20 -18.68
N THR A 336 -8.33 -5.42 -18.80
CA THR A 336 -7.00 -5.71 -19.35
C THR A 336 -6.82 -5.18 -20.76
N SER A 337 -7.84 -5.25 -21.62
CA SER A 337 -7.79 -4.78 -23.01
C SER A 337 -7.66 -3.26 -23.13
N THR A 338 -8.44 -2.50 -22.35
CA THR A 338 -8.40 -1.02 -22.37
C THR A 338 -7.13 -0.50 -21.68
N ARG A 339 -6.71 -1.14 -20.59
CA ARG A 339 -5.43 -0.86 -19.91
C ARG A 339 -4.24 -1.11 -20.85
N THR A 340 -4.23 -2.22 -21.58
CA THR A 340 -3.22 -2.50 -22.61
C THR A 340 -3.24 -1.45 -23.72
N THR A 341 -4.42 -1.01 -24.14
CA THR A 341 -4.55 0.08 -25.14
C THR A 341 -3.91 1.36 -24.63
N LEU A 342 -4.24 1.78 -23.41
CA LEU A 342 -3.65 2.95 -22.76
C LEU A 342 -2.12 2.86 -22.71
N ILE A 343 -1.58 1.75 -22.24
CA ILE A 343 -0.12 1.53 -22.18
C ILE A 343 0.51 1.64 -23.57
N ASN A 344 -0.11 1.05 -24.59
CA ASN A 344 0.40 1.13 -25.96
C ASN A 344 0.35 2.58 -26.51
N GLN A 345 -0.67 3.37 -26.15
CA GLN A 345 -0.75 4.79 -26.52
C GLN A 345 0.34 5.61 -25.82
N ILE A 346 0.60 5.36 -24.52
CA ILE A 346 1.69 6.00 -23.77
C ILE A 346 3.03 5.69 -24.43
N MET A 347 3.31 4.43 -24.72
CA MET A 347 4.57 4.02 -25.36
C MET A 347 4.70 4.59 -26.78
N SER A 348 3.60 4.63 -27.55
CA SER A 348 3.61 5.25 -28.88
C SER A 348 3.93 6.74 -28.80
N ALA A 349 3.37 7.45 -27.83
CA ALA A 349 3.68 8.86 -27.61
C ALA A 349 5.17 9.04 -27.22
N ALA A 350 5.67 8.21 -26.30
CA ALA A 350 7.08 8.25 -25.89
C ALA A 350 8.03 8.08 -27.09
N PHE A 351 7.77 7.13 -27.97
CA PHE A 351 8.59 6.93 -29.19
C PHE A 351 8.41 8.05 -30.22
N ASN A 352 7.16 8.48 -30.50
CA ASN A 352 6.89 9.47 -31.52
C ASN A 352 7.53 10.83 -31.21
N TYR A 353 7.60 11.17 -29.93
CA TYR A 353 8.14 12.44 -29.48
C TYR A 353 9.57 12.32 -28.94
N GLU A 354 10.14 11.13 -28.89
CA GLU A 354 11.50 10.86 -28.34
C GLU A 354 11.61 11.33 -26.90
N LEU A 355 10.62 10.91 -26.05
CA LEU A 355 10.62 11.24 -24.63
C LEU A 355 11.67 10.41 -23.87
N ASP A 356 12.33 11.02 -22.90
CA ASP A 356 13.29 10.36 -22.00
C ASP A 356 12.61 9.65 -20.84
N GLY A 357 11.38 10.08 -20.51
CA GLY A 357 10.58 9.51 -19.44
C GLY A 357 9.08 9.71 -19.63
N VAL A 358 8.36 8.98 -18.82
CA VAL A 358 6.90 9.05 -18.63
C VAL A 358 6.62 9.46 -17.20
N ASN A 359 5.80 10.49 -17.02
CA ASN A 359 5.33 10.95 -15.72
C ASN A 359 3.82 10.70 -15.63
N ILE A 360 3.40 9.80 -14.74
CA ILE A 360 1.98 9.45 -14.54
C ILE A 360 1.41 10.27 -13.40
N ASP A 361 0.39 11.07 -13.71
CA ASP A 361 -0.33 11.94 -12.79
C ASP A 361 -1.82 11.60 -12.80
N PHE A 362 -2.17 10.41 -12.28
CA PHE A 362 -3.55 9.95 -12.19
C PHE A 362 -4.10 10.20 -10.79
N GLU A 363 -4.76 11.34 -10.61
CA GLU A 363 -5.24 11.79 -9.30
C GLU A 363 -6.68 11.33 -8.97
N ASN A 364 -7.55 11.18 -9.96
CA ASN A 364 -8.95 10.79 -9.75
C ASN A 364 -9.16 9.29 -9.46
N ILE A 365 -8.14 8.60 -8.97
CA ILE A 365 -8.25 7.26 -8.41
C ILE A 365 -8.72 7.41 -6.96
N THR A 366 -10.03 7.47 -6.75
CA THR A 366 -10.61 7.87 -5.45
C THR A 366 -11.23 6.72 -4.65
N LYS A 367 -11.21 5.50 -5.19
CA LYS A 367 -11.84 4.33 -4.56
C LYS A 367 -10.83 3.21 -4.38
N GLU A 368 -10.81 2.67 -3.18
CA GLU A 368 -10.01 1.49 -2.84
C GLU A 368 -10.20 0.33 -3.84
N ALA A 369 -11.44 0.15 -4.35
CA ALA A 369 -11.75 -0.88 -5.34
C ALA A 369 -10.99 -0.78 -6.68
N TYR A 370 -10.37 0.35 -6.97
CA TYR A 370 -9.59 0.56 -8.21
C TYR A 370 -8.09 0.65 -7.96
N GLY A 371 -7.67 0.63 -6.69
CA GLY A 371 -6.26 0.72 -6.31
C GLY A 371 -5.44 -0.40 -6.93
N ASP A 372 -5.90 -1.65 -6.84
CA ASP A 372 -5.20 -2.81 -7.40
C ASP A 372 -5.06 -2.72 -8.92
N SER A 373 -6.10 -2.23 -9.61
CA SER A 373 -6.06 -2.01 -11.08
C SER A 373 -5.07 -0.93 -11.47
N TYR A 374 -4.97 0.13 -10.65
CA TYR A 374 -3.99 1.19 -10.87
C TYR A 374 -2.56 0.71 -10.64
N ILE A 375 -2.33 -0.04 -9.58
CA ILE A 375 -1.00 -0.63 -9.34
C ILE A 375 -0.63 -1.61 -10.46
N GLU A 376 -1.58 -2.44 -10.94
CA GLU A 376 -1.30 -3.33 -12.07
C GLU A 376 -0.98 -2.55 -13.35
N PHE A 377 -1.65 -1.43 -13.60
CA PHE A 377 -1.30 -0.52 -14.69
C PHE A 377 0.15 -0.01 -14.58
N ILE A 378 0.57 0.42 -13.39
CA ILE A 378 1.96 0.88 -13.16
C ILE A 378 2.96 -0.27 -13.37
N ARG A 379 2.68 -1.47 -12.88
CA ARG A 379 3.51 -2.67 -13.08
C ARG A 379 3.71 -2.97 -14.57
N GLU A 380 2.61 -3.07 -15.32
CA GLU A 380 2.65 -3.37 -16.75
C GLU A 380 3.37 -2.28 -17.55
N LEU A 381 3.10 -1.00 -17.23
CA LEU A 381 3.75 0.15 -17.87
C LEU A 381 5.27 0.16 -17.59
N ALA A 382 5.68 -0.09 -16.35
CA ALA A 382 7.08 -0.13 -15.96
C ALA A 382 7.89 -1.13 -16.80
N ILE A 383 7.35 -2.35 -17.01
CA ILE A 383 7.99 -3.35 -17.87
C ILE A 383 8.20 -2.81 -19.29
N LYS A 384 7.23 -2.07 -19.83
CA LYS A 384 7.37 -1.46 -21.17
C LYS A 384 8.39 -0.33 -21.19
N CYS A 385 8.36 0.54 -20.19
CA CYS A 385 9.32 1.64 -20.06
C CYS A 385 10.75 1.12 -19.93
N HIS A 386 11.00 0.23 -18.97
CA HIS A 386 12.34 -0.32 -18.71
C HIS A 386 12.91 -1.07 -19.90
N ASN A 387 12.12 -1.90 -20.59
CA ASN A 387 12.55 -2.60 -21.79
C ASN A 387 12.95 -1.67 -22.95
N ASN A 388 12.61 -0.39 -22.85
CA ASN A 388 12.93 0.63 -23.88
C ASN A 388 13.81 1.77 -23.35
N GLY A 389 14.34 1.66 -22.14
CA GLY A 389 15.22 2.67 -21.54
C GLY A 389 14.52 4.00 -21.23
N ILE A 390 13.21 3.99 -21.01
CA ILE A 390 12.38 5.16 -20.69
C ILE A 390 12.15 5.18 -19.19
N SER A 391 12.48 6.29 -18.52
CA SER A 391 12.24 6.47 -17.09
C SER A 391 10.73 6.53 -16.78
N LEU A 392 10.30 5.91 -15.67
CA LEU A 392 8.93 5.99 -15.19
C LEU A 392 8.88 6.69 -13.84
N SER A 393 8.17 7.81 -13.77
CA SER A 393 7.80 8.49 -12.53
C SER A 393 6.30 8.50 -12.31
N VAL A 394 5.88 8.42 -11.05
CA VAL A 394 4.47 8.43 -10.67
C VAL A 394 4.22 9.49 -9.62
N ASP A 395 3.29 10.38 -9.89
CA ASP A 395 2.87 11.43 -8.97
C ASP A 395 1.83 10.88 -8.01
N VAL A 396 2.01 11.13 -6.72
CA VAL A 396 1.09 10.69 -5.67
C VAL A 396 0.87 11.79 -4.64
N THR A 397 -0.32 11.84 -4.10
CA THR A 397 -0.64 12.74 -2.98
C THR A 397 0.11 12.30 -1.71
N VAL A 398 0.29 13.23 -0.78
CA VAL A 398 0.84 12.95 0.55
C VAL A 398 0.07 11.79 1.21
N PRO A 399 0.77 10.83 1.86
CA PRO A 399 0.13 9.70 2.51
C PRO A 399 -0.94 10.11 3.52
N ALA A 400 -2.12 9.51 3.40
CA ALA A 400 -3.24 9.71 4.31
C ALA A 400 -4.02 8.39 4.48
N SER A 401 -4.88 8.32 5.50
CA SER A 401 -5.66 7.11 5.76
C SER A 401 -6.59 6.70 4.60
N TYR A 402 -7.06 7.68 3.83
CA TYR A 402 -8.00 7.49 2.73
C TYR A 402 -7.35 7.14 1.39
N ASN A 403 -6.02 7.22 1.27
CA ASN A 403 -5.30 6.97 0.01
C ASN A 403 -4.25 5.84 0.11
N LYS A 404 -4.39 4.94 1.08
CA LYS A 404 -3.51 3.77 1.26
C LYS A 404 -3.54 2.81 0.05
N PHE A 405 -4.61 2.83 -0.72
CA PHE A 405 -4.78 2.00 -1.92
C PHE A 405 -3.76 2.33 -3.03
N PHE A 406 -3.07 3.45 -2.97
CA PHE A 406 -1.95 3.71 -3.88
C PHE A 406 -0.77 2.74 -3.70
N ASN A 407 -0.71 2.02 -2.55
CA ASN A 407 0.31 0.99 -2.27
C ASN A 407 1.71 1.41 -2.75
N ARG A 408 2.22 2.47 -2.16
CA ARG A 408 3.48 3.13 -2.58
C ARG A 408 4.68 2.19 -2.51
N ALA A 409 4.67 1.23 -1.58
CA ALA A 409 5.72 0.23 -1.45
C ALA A 409 5.82 -0.66 -2.69
N ASP A 410 4.67 -1.13 -3.20
CA ASP A 410 4.64 -1.96 -4.40
C ASP A 410 4.89 -1.12 -5.67
N MET A 411 4.37 0.11 -5.71
CA MET A 411 4.68 1.08 -6.77
C MET A 411 6.18 1.31 -6.89
N ALA A 412 6.90 1.48 -5.78
CA ALA A 412 8.34 1.70 -5.74
C ALA A 412 9.16 0.48 -6.22
N ASN A 413 8.60 -0.72 -6.23
CA ASN A 413 9.27 -1.87 -6.85
C ASN A 413 9.35 -1.75 -8.37
N PHE A 414 8.41 -1.04 -9.00
CA PHE A 414 8.28 -0.96 -10.45
C PHE A 414 8.62 0.41 -11.02
N ALA A 415 8.14 1.50 -10.42
CA ALA A 415 8.48 2.85 -10.87
C ALA A 415 9.92 3.22 -10.49
N ASP A 416 10.60 3.98 -11.34
CA ASP A 416 11.94 4.49 -11.06
C ASP A 416 11.89 5.56 -9.97
N TYR A 417 10.85 6.40 -10.01
CA TYR A 417 10.65 7.50 -9.07
C TYR A 417 9.20 7.63 -8.64
N VAL A 418 9.01 7.97 -7.39
CA VAL A 418 7.72 8.35 -6.80
C VAL A 418 7.81 9.82 -6.41
N ILE A 419 7.00 10.66 -7.07
CA ILE A 419 6.95 12.09 -6.79
C ILE A 419 5.82 12.35 -5.81
N ILE A 420 6.15 12.79 -4.59
CA ILE A 420 5.12 13.20 -3.63
C ILE A 420 4.72 14.65 -3.90
N MET A 421 3.47 14.90 -4.18
CA MET A 421 2.91 16.25 -4.30
C MET A 421 2.78 16.88 -2.91
N GLY A 422 3.87 17.50 -2.43
CA GLY A 422 3.98 18.12 -1.12
C GLY A 422 3.25 19.48 -1.05
N TYR A 423 2.04 19.56 -1.59
CA TYR A 423 1.21 20.76 -1.67
C TYR A 423 -0.28 20.42 -1.65
N ASP A 424 -1.13 21.45 -1.67
CA ASP A 424 -2.59 21.38 -1.47
C ASP A 424 -2.99 20.82 -0.09
N GLU A 425 -2.21 21.15 0.96
CA GLU A 425 -2.60 20.96 2.36
C GLU A 425 -3.95 21.63 2.64
N HIS A 426 -4.05 22.90 2.24
CA HIS A 426 -5.30 23.64 2.16
C HIS A 426 -5.63 23.99 0.71
N TYR A 427 -6.84 23.65 0.29
CA TYR A 427 -7.32 23.77 -1.09
C TYR A 427 -8.67 24.48 -1.16
N ASN A 428 -9.15 24.80 -2.37
CA ASN A 428 -10.45 25.44 -2.52
C ASN A 428 -11.58 24.58 -1.94
N GLY A 429 -12.27 25.12 -0.94
CA GLY A 429 -13.32 24.41 -0.19
C GLY A 429 -12.89 23.92 1.19
N SER A 430 -11.60 24.02 1.55
CA SER A 430 -11.11 23.83 2.92
C SER A 430 -11.17 25.13 3.73
N ASP A 431 -10.84 25.06 5.01
CA ASP A 431 -10.49 26.22 5.81
C ASP A 431 -9.24 26.93 5.23
N ALA A 432 -9.10 28.24 5.50
CA ALA A 432 -7.95 29.01 5.08
C ALA A 432 -6.68 28.56 5.81
N GLY A 433 -5.63 28.30 5.06
CA GLY A 433 -4.34 27.84 5.58
C GLY A 433 -3.24 27.84 4.53
N SER A 434 -2.07 27.38 4.92
CA SER A 434 -0.93 27.16 4.03
C SER A 434 -1.24 26.08 2.98
N VAL A 435 -0.74 26.25 1.77
CA VAL A 435 -0.80 25.19 0.75
C VAL A 435 0.23 24.08 1.01
N ALA A 436 1.28 24.35 1.79
CA ALA A 436 2.38 23.41 2.03
C ALA A 436 3.18 23.79 3.27
N SER A 437 2.60 23.69 4.47
CA SER A 437 3.31 23.97 5.70
C SER A 437 4.49 22.99 5.90
N LEU A 438 5.59 23.47 6.46
CA LEU A 438 6.78 22.64 6.67
C LEU A 438 6.51 21.41 7.55
N PRO A 439 5.72 21.47 8.65
CA PRO A 439 5.38 20.30 9.45
C PRO A 439 4.56 19.26 8.68
N TRP A 440 3.59 19.69 7.87
CA TRP A 440 2.75 18.79 7.09
C TRP A 440 3.56 18.10 5.99
N VAL A 441 4.38 18.85 5.23
CA VAL A 441 5.30 18.29 4.23
C VAL A 441 6.26 17.31 4.87
N THR A 442 6.85 17.66 6.03
CA THR A 442 7.78 16.80 6.77
C THR A 442 7.11 15.49 7.20
N THR A 443 5.88 15.56 7.69
CA THR A 443 5.11 14.38 8.09
C THR A 443 4.82 13.49 6.89
N GLY A 444 4.34 14.07 5.79
CA GLY A 444 4.06 13.34 4.56
C GLY A 444 5.30 12.66 3.96
N LEU A 445 6.43 13.36 3.95
CA LEU A 445 7.70 12.79 3.53
C LEU A 445 8.12 11.62 4.43
N ASN A 446 8.09 11.80 5.75
CA ASN A 446 8.45 10.74 6.69
C ASN A 446 7.55 9.49 6.55
N ASP A 447 6.27 9.67 6.26
CA ASP A 447 5.35 8.57 6.03
C ASP A 447 5.64 7.88 4.69
N THR A 448 5.97 8.63 3.65
CA THR A 448 6.40 8.08 2.36
C THR A 448 7.69 7.25 2.48
N LEU A 449 8.67 7.74 3.23
CA LEU A 449 9.95 7.04 3.44
C LEU A 449 9.84 5.72 4.22
N LYS A 450 8.69 5.42 4.79
CA LYS A 450 8.40 4.09 5.36
C LYS A 450 8.08 3.04 4.29
N GLU A 451 7.64 3.49 3.12
CA GLU A 451 7.16 2.67 2.02
C GLU A 451 8.09 2.72 0.80
N VAL A 452 8.72 3.86 0.53
CA VAL A 452 9.54 4.12 -0.66
C VAL A 452 10.99 4.42 -0.28
N PRO A 453 11.98 3.79 -0.93
CA PRO A 453 13.40 4.13 -0.75
C PRO A 453 13.67 5.61 -1.04
N ALA A 454 14.51 6.26 -0.22
CA ALA A 454 14.76 7.70 -0.34
C ALA A 454 15.31 8.10 -1.72
N ASP A 455 16.16 7.28 -2.30
CA ASP A 455 16.76 7.48 -3.63
C ASP A 455 15.80 7.24 -4.82
N GLN A 456 14.51 7.00 -4.53
CA GLN A 456 13.41 6.97 -5.50
C GLN A 456 12.37 8.07 -5.23
N VAL A 457 12.47 8.79 -4.10
CA VAL A 457 11.50 9.84 -3.76
C VAL A 457 11.94 11.19 -4.33
N ILE A 458 11.05 11.84 -5.07
CA ILE A 458 11.16 13.23 -5.49
C ILE A 458 10.13 14.05 -4.71
N LEU A 459 10.56 15.16 -4.08
CA LEU A 459 9.65 16.03 -3.33
C LEU A 459 9.06 17.11 -4.24
N GLY A 460 7.77 17.03 -4.51
CA GLY A 460 7.01 18.06 -5.21
C GLY A 460 6.76 19.28 -4.33
N MET A 461 7.08 20.46 -4.83
CA MET A 461 6.98 21.75 -4.14
C MET A 461 6.13 22.74 -4.95
N PRO A 462 5.28 23.56 -4.29
CA PRO A 462 4.49 24.56 -4.99
C PRO A 462 5.32 25.80 -5.29
N LEU A 463 5.10 26.39 -6.47
CA LEU A 463 5.53 27.75 -6.83
C LEU A 463 4.36 28.73 -6.77
N TYR A 464 3.28 28.35 -6.10
CA TYR A 464 2.07 29.12 -5.92
C TYR A 464 1.61 29.12 -4.47
N THR A 465 0.78 30.09 -4.16
CA THR A 465 0.02 30.10 -2.90
C THR A 465 -1.44 30.42 -3.16
N ARG A 466 -2.25 30.36 -2.10
CA ARG A 466 -3.65 30.81 -2.12
C ARG A 466 -3.81 32.08 -1.30
N ILE A 467 -4.45 33.08 -1.91
CA ILE A 467 -4.98 34.20 -1.16
C ILE A 467 -6.42 33.84 -0.80
N TRP A 468 -6.66 33.76 0.50
CA TRP A 468 -7.93 33.43 1.08
C TRP A 468 -8.74 34.69 1.31
N GLU A 469 -10.00 34.68 0.89
CA GLU A 469 -10.98 35.75 1.12
C GLU A 469 -12.03 35.24 2.09
N LEU A 470 -12.09 35.83 3.27
CA LEU A 470 -13.00 35.50 4.35
C LEU A 470 -14.08 36.59 4.44
N THR A 471 -15.29 36.28 3.98
CA THR A 471 -16.43 37.19 4.04
C THR A 471 -17.27 36.85 5.27
N PRO A 472 -17.48 37.79 6.22
CA PRO A 472 -18.33 37.54 7.39
C PRO A 472 -19.72 37.04 6.97
N LYS A 473 -20.21 36.00 7.66
CA LYS A 473 -21.58 35.47 7.40
C LYS A 473 -22.68 36.44 7.86
N ASP A 474 -22.39 37.25 8.89
CA ASP A 474 -23.26 38.33 9.37
C ASP A 474 -22.52 39.67 9.12
N ALA A 475 -23.04 40.46 8.18
CA ALA A 475 -22.44 41.74 7.79
C ALA A 475 -22.64 42.83 8.84
N ASP A 476 -23.66 42.72 9.68
CA ASP A 476 -24.03 43.70 10.71
C ASP A 476 -23.33 43.45 12.04
N ASN A 477 -22.75 42.28 12.21
CA ASN A 477 -22.05 41.87 13.44
C ASN A 477 -20.58 41.48 13.10
N PRO A 478 -19.63 42.46 13.17
CA PRO A 478 -18.26 42.18 12.76
C PRO A 478 -17.63 41.10 13.64
N VAL A 479 -16.97 40.13 13.00
CA VAL A 479 -16.27 39.05 13.66
C VAL A 479 -15.11 39.62 14.47
N THR A 480 -15.07 39.37 15.76
CA THR A 480 -14.04 39.83 16.68
C THR A 480 -12.88 38.84 16.82
N ASP A 481 -13.12 37.58 16.55
CA ASP A 481 -12.10 36.53 16.56
C ASP A 481 -11.83 36.05 15.12
N THR A 482 -10.73 36.55 14.54
CA THR A 482 -10.31 36.17 13.17
C THR A 482 -9.75 34.75 13.07
N ALA A 483 -9.52 34.07 14.19
CA ALA A 483 -9.12 32.68 14.24
C ALA A 483 -10.32 31.72 14.08
N ASP A 484 -11.53 32.16 14.48
CA ASP A 484 -12.76 31.37 14.28
C ASP A 484 -13.28 31.49 12.84
N GLN A 485 -12.75 30.62 11.98
CA GLN A 485 -13.11 30.59 10.56
C GLN A 485 -14.56 30.16 10.30
N SER A 486 -15.25 29.55 11.27
CA SER A 486 -16.64 29.12 11.14
C SER A 486 -17.62 30.28 10.90
N GLN A 487 -17.22 31.50 11.22
CA GLN A 487 -18.02 32.71 11.06
C GLN A 487 -17.90 33.35 9.67
N TYR A 488 -17.10 32.77 8.78
CA TYR A 488 -16.86 33.29 7.45
C TYR A 488 -17.37 32.35 6.35
N ASN A 489 -17.72 32.95 5.21
CA ASN A 489 -17.72 32.26 3.93
C ASN A 489 -16.31 32.40 3.34
N ILE A 490 -15.66 31.29 3.07
CA ILE A 490 -14.26 31.24 2.65
C ILE A 490 -14.19 30.91 1.16
N THR A 491 -13.45 31.74 0.41
CA THR A 491 -13.08 31.47 -0.97
C THR A 491 -11.59 31.69 -1.14
N SER A 492 -10.98 31.13 -2.18
CA SER A 492 -9.56 31.34 -2.44
C SER A 492 -9.26 31.50 -3.93
N SER A 493 -8.16 32.18 -4.21
CA SER A 493 -7.60 32.31 -5.56
C SER A 493 -6.12 31.95 -5.54
N VAL A 494 -5.66 31.28 -6.60
CA VAL A 494 -4.26 30.88 -6.77
C VAL A 494 -3.44 32.03 -7.33
N TYR A 495 -2.27 32.28 -6.75
CA TYR A 495 -1.30 33.26 -7.18
C TYR A 495 0.10 32.66 -7.22
N GLY A 496 0.87 32.96 -8.28
CA GLY A 496 2.31 32.69 -8.28
C GLY A 496 3.04 33.60 -7.29
N MET A 497 4.29 33.33 -7.02
CA MET A 497 5.09 33.98 -5.96
C MET A 497 5.08 35.51 -6.05
N ASP A 498 5.48 36.09 -7.21
CA ASP A 498 5.54 37.53 -7.39
C ASP A 498 4.16 38.20 -7.33
N ALA A 499 3.16 37.54 -7.89
CA ALA A 499 1.80 38.05 -7.87
C ALA A 499 1.19 38.07 -6.47
N ALA A 500 1.47 37.06 -5.65
CA ALA A 500 1.06 37.04 -4.24
C ALA A 500 1.74 38.13 -3.43
N ALA A 501 3.06 38.31 -3.56
CA ALA A 501 3.81 39.38 -2.92
C ALA A 501 3.31 40.78 -3.31
N ALA A 502 2.94 40.97 -4.60
CA ALA A 502 2.35 42.20 -5.10
C ALA A 502 0.96 42.49 -4.48
N GLN A 503 0.15 41.46 -4.21
CA GLN A 503 -1.13 41.65 -3.50
C GLN A 503 -0.92 42.11 -2.06
N VAL A 504 0.04 41.53 -1.35
CA VAL A 504 0.38 41.92 0.02
C VAL A 504 0.81 43.40 0.05
N SER A 505 1.79 43.79 -0.78
CA SER A 505 2.31 45.15 -0.83
C SER A 505 1.29 46.17 -1.33
N GLY A 506 0.48 45.80 -2.35
CA GLY A 506 -0.56 46.66 -2.91
C GLY A 506 -1.69 46.99 -1.93
N ASN A 507 -1.90 46.15 -0.91
CA ASN A 507 -2.85 46.38 0.18
C ASN A 507 -2.20 46.97 1.45
N ASN A 508 -0.94 47.45 1.35
CA ASN A 508 -0.16 47.97 2.48
C ASN A 508 -0.03 46.97 3.65
N ALA A 509 -0.14 45.68 3.39
CA ALA A 509 0.09 44.65 4.37
C ALA A 509 1.58 44.32 4.46
N THR A 510 2.00 43.80 5.61
CA THR A 510 3.38 43.38 5.85
C THR A 510 3.42 41.89 6.16
N ALA A 511 4.19 41.15 5.37
CA ALA A 511 4.44 39.75 5.67
C ALA A 511 5.46 39.64 6.83
N SER A 512 5.22 38.68 7.71
CA SER A 512 6.10 38.33 8.83
C SER A 512 6.28 36.84 8.95
N PRO A 513 7.42 36.35 9.48
CA PRO A 513 7.63 34.92 9.67
C PRO A 513 6.52 34.28 10.51
N ASP A 514 5.97 33.20 10.03
CA ASP A 514 5.11 32.28 10.76
C ASP A 514 5.92 31.00 11.04
N GLU A 515 6.35 30.85 12.27
CA GLU A 515 7.19 29.73 12.70
C GLU A 515 6.42 28.41 12.72
N GLU A 516 5.09 28.46 12.83
CA GLU A 516 4.25 27.27 12.83
C GLU A 516 4.22 26.61 11.46
N THR A 517 4.06 27.40 10.40
CA THR A 517 4.03 26.88 9.01
C THR A 517 5.39 26.86 8.34
N GLY A 518 6.36 27.61 8.89
CA GLY A 518 7.68 27.80 8.30
C GLY A 518 7.70 28.74 7.09
N GLN A 519 6.65 29.55 6.91
CA GLN A 519 6.44 30.47 5.80
C GLN A 519 6.37 31.92 6.29
N ASN A 520 6.32 32.88 5.38
CA ASN A 520 5.92 34.23 5.68
C ASN A 520 4.40 34.38 5.54
N TYR A 521 3.76 34.95 6.57
CA TYR A 521 2.31 35.15 6.63
C TYR A 521 1.97 36.63 6.55
N ALA A 522 0.89 36.95 5.85
CA ALA A 522 0.29 38.28 5.85
C ALA A 522 -1.23 38.19 5.89
N GLU A 523 -1.85 39.19 6.53
CA GLU A 523 -3.29 39.41 6.47
C GLU A 523 -3.63 40.89 6.33
N TRP A 524 -4.79 41.17 5.76
CA TRP A 524 -5.31 42.53 5.62
C TRP A 524 -6.82 42.56 5.50
N ASN A 525 -7.39 43.71 5.84
CA ASN A 525 -8.82 43.96 5.65
C ASN A 525 -9.04 44.86 4.44
N ALA A 526 -9.95 44.47 3.55
CA ALA A 526 -10.41 45.30 2.43
C ALA A 526 -11.87 44.95 2.08
N ASN A 527 -12.69 45.96 1.73
CA ASN A 527 -14.06 45.80 1.29
C ASN A 527 -14.92 44.95 2.27
N ASN A 528 -14.80 45.14 3.56
CA ASN A 528 -15.47 44.38 4.63
C ASN A 528 -15.14 42.88 4.63
N LYS A 529 -13.99 42.49 4.10
CA LYS A 529 -13.49 41.11 4.08
C LYS A 529 -12.11 41.05 4.70
N LEU A 530 -11.78 39.91 5.30
CA LEU A 530 -10.46 39.58 5.75
C LEU A 530 -9.75 38.74 4.69
N TYR A 531 -8.53 39.09 4.37
CA TYR A 531 -7.66 38.33 3.46
C TYR A 531 -6.51 37.74 4.25
N LYS A 532 -6.14 36.50 3.93
CA LYS A 532 -5.02 35.78 4.53
C LYS A 532 -4.18 35.13 3.45
N VAL A 533 -2.85 35.09 3.65
CA VAL A 533 -1.92 34.41 2.75
C VAL A 533 -0.70 33.90 3.50
N TRP A 534 -0.31 32.67 3.23
CA TRP A 534 0.99 32.09 3.55
C TRP A 534 1.79 32.08 2.26
N LEU A 535 2.85 32.90 2.22
CA LEU A 535 3.61 33.13 0.99
C LEU A 535 4.52 31.95 0.68
N GLU A 536 4.53 31.55 -0.59
CA GLU A 536 5.62 30.78 -1.16
C GLU A 536 6.69 31.76 -1.62
N ASP A 537 7.88 31.60 -1.08
CA ASP A 537 9.03 32.46 -1.34
C ASP A 537 10.36 31.70 -1.15
N ASN A 538 11.47 32.41 -1.25
CA ASN A 538 12.80 31.85 -1.05
C ASN A 538 12.96 31.16 0.30
N THR A 539 12.36 31.68 1.36
CA THR A 539 12.47 31.15 2.72
C THR A 539 11.75 29.81 2.86
N SER A 540 10.52 29.75 2.39
CA SER A 540 9.71 28.53 2.47
C SER A 540 10.29 27.42 1.59
N LEU A 541 10.78 27.77 0.40
CA LEU A 541 11.38 26.83 -0.54
C LEU A 541 12.70 26.24 0.01
N GLU A 542 13.58 27.10 0.55
CA GLU A 542 14.87 26.66 1.11
C GLU A 542 14.67 25.65 2.24
N LYS A 543 13.71 25.88 3.16
CA LYS A 543 13.38 24.93 4.24
C LYS A 543 12.92 23.56 3.73
N ARG A 544 12.22 23.50 2.59
CA ARG A 544 11.81 22.22 1.98
C ARG A 544 12.95 21.57 1.20
N LEU A 545 13.82 22.33 0.56
CA LEU A 545 15.03 21.80 -0.08
C LEU A 545 16.01 21.21 0.95
N GLU A 546 16.08 21.76 2.16
CA GLU A 546 16.81 21.14 3.27
C GLU A 546 16.29 19.72 3.59
N LEU A 547 14.98 19.44 3.41
CA LEU A 547 14.44 18.09 3.58
C LEU A 547 14.93 17.14 2.50
N VAL A 548 15.10 17.61 1.26
CA VAL A 548 15.64 16.82 0.14
C VAL A 548 17.06 16.38 0.45
N ASP A 549 17.95 17.32 0.78
CA ASP A 549 19.34 17.02 1.11
C ASP A 549 19.49 16.16 2.36
N LYS A 550 18.80 16.54 3.45
CA LYS A 550 18.85 15.81 4.72
C LYS A 550 18.46 14.34 4.60
N ASN A 551 17.44 14.05 3.80
CA ASN A 551 16.93 12.69 3.61
C ASN A 551 17.56 11.97 2.42
N LYS A 552 18.43 12.62 1.65
CA LYS A 552 19.08 12.05 0.46
C LYS A 552 18.04 11.56 -0.55
N LEU A 553 17.06 12.42 -0.85
CA LEU A 553 16.03 12.11 -1.83
C LEU A 553 16.61 12.09 -3.25
N ALA A 554 15.86 11.51 -4.19
CA ALA A 554 16.23 11.51 -5.61
C ALA A 554 16.21 12.92 -6.25
N GLY A 555 15.53 13.88 -5.62
CA GLY A 555 15.47 15.25 -6.10
C GLY A 555 14.22 16.00 -5.66
N ALA A 556 13.92 17.08 -6.40
CA ALA A 556 12.74 17.91 -6.20
C ALA A 556 12.01 18.16 -7.52
N ALA A 557 10.70 18.41 -7.42
CA ALA A 557 9.83 18.80 -8.54
C ALA A 557 9.06 20.08 -8.20
N PHE A 558 8.79 20.93 -9.20
CA PHE A 558 8.25 22.26 -8.98
C PHE A 558 6.97 22.50 -9.78
N TRP A 559 5.85 22.70 -9.08
CA TRP A 559 4.55 23.00 -9.67
C TRP A 559 4.23 24.49 -9.52
N LYS A 560 4.21 25.29 -10.55
CA LYS A 560 4.55 25.05 -11.95
C LYS A 560 5.37 26.22 -12.49
N LEU A 561 6.06 26.01 -13.60
CA LEU A 561 6.77 27.08 -14.29
C LEU A 561 5.84 28.23 -14.72
N GLY A 562 6.34 29.44 -14.56
CA GLY A 562 5.61 30.69 -14.77
C GLY A 562 4.91 31.21 -13.51
N PHE A 563 5.04 30.51 -12.37
CA PHE A 563 4.56 30.96 -11.06
C PHE A 563 5.70 31.36 -10.11
N GLU A 564 6.92 31.01 -10.45
CA GLU A 564 8.10 31.28 -9.63
C GLU A 564 8.54 32.74 -9.65
N ASN A 565 9.19 33.17 -8.59
CA ASN A 565 10.16 34.24 -8.62
C ASN A 565 11.51 33.68 -9.08
N SER A 566 12.16 34.30 -10.07
CA SER A 566 13.39 33.75 -10.67
C SER A 566 14.56 33.55 -9.69
N SER A 567 14.56 34.27 -8.55
CA SER A 567 15.61 34.13 -7.53
C SER A 567 15.61 32.78 -6.82
N ILE A 568 14.51 32.01 -6.88
CA ILE A 568 14.45 30.68 -6.25
C ILE A 568 15.47 29.71 -6.85
N TRP A 569 15.78 29.87 -8.13
CA TRP A 569 16.72 28.97 -8.82
C TRP A 569 18.15 29.10 -8.29
N ASP A 570 18.52 30.26 -7.73
CA ASP A 570 19.80 30.44 -7.05
C ASP A 570 19.87 29.66 -5.71
N ILE A 571 18.71 29.32 -5.16
CA ILE A 571 18.61 28.45 -3.98
C ILE A 571 18.58 26.99 -4.42
N VAL A 572 17.76 26.64 -5.41
CA VAL A 572 17.62 25.27 -5.92
C VAL A 572 18.97 24.67 -6.26
N ILE A 573 19.83 25.39 -7.01
CA ILE A 573 21.17 24.90 -7.40
C ILE A 573 22.16 24.72 -6.23
N LYS A 574 21.84 25.13 -5.00
CA LYS A 574 22.66 24.84 -3.82
C LYS A 574 22.40 23.46 -3.25
N TYR A 575 21.22 22.89 -3.55
CA TYR A 575 20.74 21.64 -2.97
C TYR A 575 20.62 20.51 -4.01
N LEU A 576 20.49 20.85 -5.30
CA LEU A 576 20.37 19.90 -6.41
C LEU A 576 21.47 20.17 -7.42
N ASP A 577 22.57 19.39 -7.37
CA ASP A 577 23.78 19.59 -8.22
C ASP A 577 23.93 18.50 -9.32
#